data_4e012d434107f17d48cc1ad11ad1ed2e
#
_entry.id   4e012d434107f17d48cc1ad11ad1ed2e
#
_cell.length_a   1.000
_cell.length_b   1.000
_cell.length_c   1.000
_cell.angle_alpha   90.00
_cell.angle_beta   90.00
_cell.angle_gamma   90.00
#
_symmetry.space_group_name_H-M   'P 1'
#
loop_
_entity.id
_entity.type
_entity.pdbx_description
1 polymer ?
#
loop_
_entity_poly.entity_id
_entity_poly.type
_entity_poly.pdbx_seq_one_letter_code
_entity_poly.pdbx_strand_id
1 'polypeptide(L)'
;AYIPQKFGEYLKSLKQIAFVMIFSFVFQLFASPSGKIVITFPIHFTYVNIIISSLILIAYFIVRKYLPFKLLCLVLICLFILYLLRYPIYGNPFTSVNLHIYESGIVHGSFLVLRVFVIILASTALTLTTKPTDLTNAIEWILKPLEKIKIKTSIFAMMISIALRFIPTLFNETNKILKAQASRGVDFNEGKFREQIKQIVSLLVPMFVISIKRAEDLADAMEARGYIPGAVRTKLVKMKCHLLDYVVLFVVLTLFILLILGRCGLYAL
;
A
#
# COMPACT_ATOMS: atom_id res chain seq x y z
N ALA A 1 -0.62 -9.26 -26.94
CA ALA A 1 -1.34 -7.96 -27.11
C ALA A 1 -2.01 -7.45 -25.80
N TYR A 2 -1.37 -7.61 -24.62
CA TYR A 2 -1.96 -7.25 -23.31
C TYR A 2 -1.17 -6.18 -22.52
N ILE A 3 -0.12 -5.63 -23.08
CA ILE A 3 0.86 -4.79 -22.37
C ILE A 3 0.46 -3.30 -22.24
N PRO A 4 -0.24 -2.64 -23.18
CA PRO A 4 -0.41 -1.18 -23.10
C PRO A 4 -1.42 -0.69 -22.05
N GLN A 5 -2.45 -1.45 -21.72
CA GLN A 5 -3.42 -1.03 -20.68
C GLN A 5 -2.87 -1.11 -19.25
N LYS A 6 -1.97 -2.04 -19.00
CA LYS A 6 -1.36 -2.23 -17.67
C LYS A 6 -0.36 -1.13 -17.31
N PHE A 7 0.34 -0.55 -18.28
CA PHE A 7 1.35 0.49 -18.01
C PHE A 7 0.76 1.76 -17.39
N GLY A 8 -0.46 2.15 -17.79
CA GLY A 8 -1.17 3.28 -17.19
C GLY A 8 -1.53 3.07 -15.71
N GLU A 9 -1.82 1.84 -15.30
CA GLU A 9 -2.10 1.49 -13.90
C GLU A 9 -0.84 1.53 -13.04
N TYR A 10 0.33 1.12 -13.58
CA TYR A 10 1.63 1.29 -12.91
C TYR A 10 1.94 2.77 -12.65
N LEU A 11 1.75 3.64 -13.66
CA LEU A 11 1.95 5.07 -13.51
C LEU A 11 1.00 5.71 -12.50
N LYS A 12 -0.24 5.25 -12.43
CA LYS A 12 -1.23 5.74 -11.48
C LYS A 12 -0.87 5.35 -10.04
N SER A 13 -0.41 4.12 -9.83
CA SER A 13 0.07 3.65 -8.52
C SER A 13 1.30 4.43 -8.06
N LEU A 14 2.26 4.67 -8.96
CA LEU A 14 3.44 5.49 -8.68
C LEU A 14 3.09 6.92 -8.30
N LYS A 15 2.10 7.53 -8.99
CA LYS A 15 1.65 8.90 -8.68
C LYS A 15 1.06 9.02 -7.28
N GLN A 16 0.32 8.01 -6.82
CA GLN A 16 -0.27 8.02 -5.47
C GLN A 16 0.81 7.97 -4.38
N ILE A 17 1.91 7.26 -4.65
CA ILE A 17 2.97 7.02 -3.67
C ILE A 17 4.11 8.06 -3.81
N ALA A 18 4.16 8.80 -4.93
CA ALA A 18 5.15 9.85 -5.16
C ALA A 18 5.22 10.87 -4.01
N PHE A 19 4.07 11.19 -3.39
CA PHE A 19 4.04 12.06 -2.22
C PHE A 19 4.80 11.48 -1.03
N VAL A 20 4.58 10.21 -0.74
CA VAL A 20 5.26 9.53 0.37
C VAL A 20 6.77 9.43 0.09
N MET A 21 7.15 9.15 -1.16
CA MET A 21 8.55 9.09 -1.58
C MET A 21 9.26 10.44 -1.42
N ILE A 22 8.62 11.52 -1.89
CA ILE A 22 9.16 12.88 -1.76
C ILE A 22 9.26 13.27 -0.29
N PHE A 23 8.22 13.01 0.49
CA PHE A 23 8.22 13.30 1.92
C PHE A 23 9.33 12.54 2.65
N SER A 24 9.47 11.24 2.39
CA SER A 24 10.53 10.41 2.98
C SER A 24 11.92 10.89 2.60
N PHE A 25 12.12 11.30 1.34
CA PHE A 25 13.39 11.86 0.88
C PHE A 25 13.73 13.15 1.63
N VAL A 26 12.78 14.08 1.68
CA VAL A 26 12.98 15.36 2.38
C VAL A 26 13.25 15.14 3.87
N PHE A 27 12.50 14.22 4.51
CA PHE A 27 12.74 13.90 5.91
C PHE A 27 14.13 13.33 6.14
N GLN A 28 14.61 12.45 5.25
CA GLN A 28 15.92 11.82 5.36
C GLN A 28 17.08 12.81 5.19
N LEU A 29 16.90 13.89 4.41
CA LEU A 29 17.90 14.94 4.28
C LEU A 29 18.27 15.60 5.62
N PHE A 30 17.30 15.65 6.55
CA PHE A 30 17.46 16.26 7.86
C PHE A 30 17.72 15.23 8.99
N ALA A 31 17.33 13.97 8.78
CA ALA A 31 17.38 12.94 9.82
C ALA A 31 18.74 12.26 9.98
N SER A 32 19.66 12.41 9.04
CA SER A 32 20.98 11.75 9.06
C SER A 32 22.12 12.75 9.29
N PRO A 33 22.45 13.10 10.54
CA PRO A 33 23.48 14.08 10.85
C PRO A 33 24.90 13.47 10.85
N SER A 34 25.29 12.80 9.76
CA SER A 34 26.63 12.18 9.62
C SER A 34 27.26 12.52 8.28
N GLY A 35 28.57 12.73 8.27
CA GLY A 35 29.34 13.05 7.06
C GLY A 35 29.65 14.54 6.89
N LYS A 36 30.12 14.92 5.68
CA LYS A 36 30.42 16.31 5.35
C LYS A 36 29.15 17.12 5.17
N ILE A 37 29.15 18.34 5.67
CA ILE A 37 28.06 19.29 5.45
C ILE A 37 28.16 19.80 4.01
N VAL A 38 27.13 19.55 3.22
CA VAL A 38 27.05 19.97 1.82
C VAL A 38 26.47 21.38 1.73
N ILE A 39 25.37 21.63 2.47
CA ILE A 39 24.67 22.90 2.43
C ILE A 39 24.22 23.24 3.85
N THR A 40 24.41 24.50 4.24
CA THR A 40 23.86 25.06 5.48
C THR A 40 22.76 26.04 5.13
N PHE A 41 21.56 25.83 5.67
CA PHE A 41 20.47 26.80 5.58
C PHE A 41 20.32 27.48 6.95
N PRO A 42 20.80 28.72 7.09
CA PRO A 42 20.49 29.50 8.29
C PRO A 42 19.02 29.91 8.22
N ILE A 43 18.25 29.50 9.22
CA ILE A 43 16.84 29.91 9.39
C ILE A 43 16.82 30.93 10.53
N HIS A 44 16.39 32.13 10.21
CA HIS A 44 16.26 33.23 11.16
C HIS A 44 14.77 33.40 11.54
N PHE A 45 14.44 33.04 12.78
CA PHE A 45 13.10 33.27 13.31
C PHE A 45 13.01 34.72 13.81
N THR A 46 12.39 35.57 12.99
CA THR A 46 12.02 36.93 13.36
C THR A 46 10.50 36.98 13.48
N TYR A 47 9.95 37.76 14.39
CA TYR A 47 8.48 37.91 14.56
C TYR A 47 7.80 38.24 13.23
N VAL A 48 8.41 39.10 12.42
CA VAL A 48 7.89 39.49 11.09
C VAL A 48 7.84 38.30 10.13
N ASN A 49 8.90 37.48 10.09
CA ASN A 49 8.96 36.29 9.22
C ASN A 49 7.91 35.26 9.61
N ILE A 50 7.66 35.07 10.92
CA ILE A 50 6.62 34.14 11.41
C ILE A 50 5.22 34.64 11.03
N ILE A 51 4.96 35.94 11.17
CA ILE A 51 3.66 36.53 10.81
C ILE A 51 3.43 36.41 9.30
N ILE A 52 4.42 36.74 8.48
CA ILE A 52 4.31 36.64 7.00
C ILE A 52 4.10 35.18 6.58
N SER A 53 4.87 34.23 7.13
CA SER A 53 4.72 32.82 6.79
C SER A 53 3.37 32.25 7.19
N SER A 54 2.86 32.65 8.36
CA SER A 54 1.51 32.30 8.82
C SER A 54 0.43 32.85 7.90
N LEU A 55 0.58 34.09 7.49
CA LEU A 55 -0.39 34.77 6.59
C LEU A 55 -0.41 34.11 5.19
N ILE A 56 0.75 33.72 4.67
CA ILE A 56 0.86 32.97 3.40
C ILE A 56 0.19 31.59 3.51
N LEU A 57 0.38 30.87 4.64
CA LEU A 57 -0.28 29.60 4.87
C LEU A 57 -1.80 29.75 4.95
N ILE A 58 -2.29 30.74 5.68
CA ILE A 58 -3.73 31.02 5.79
C ILE A 58 -4.30 31.37 4.40
N ALA A 59 -3.63 32.23 3.65
CA ALA A 59 -4.04 32.58 2.28
C ALA A 59 -4.09 31.32 1.38
N TYR A 60 -3.12 30.41 1.48
CA TYR A 60 -3.17 29.15 0.77
C TYR A 60 -4.39 28.31 1.15
N PHE A 61 -4.73 28.18 2.43
CA PHE A 61 -5.89 27.40 2.87
C PHE A 61 -7.20 27.96 2.33
N ILE A 62 -7.32 29.30 2.19
CA ILE A 62 -8.48 29.97 1.60
C ILE A 62 -8.57 29.69 0.10
N VAL A 63 -7.44 29.81 -0.62
CA VAL A 63 -7.39 29.70 -2.09
C VAL A 63 -7.32 28.24 -2.55
N ARG A 64 -6.96 27.29 -1.68
CA ARG A 64 -6.81 25.86 -1.98
C ARG A 64 -8.01 25.25 -2.73
N LYS A 65 -9.22 25.76 -2.51
CA LYS A 65 -10.44 25.27 -3.16
C LYS A 65 -10.42 25.50 -4.68
N TYR A 66 -9.77 26.56 -5.14
CA TYR A 66 -9.73 26.99 -6.55
C TYR A 66 -8.51 26.49 -7.33
N LEU A 67 -7.50 25.90 -6.66
CA LEU A 67 -6.25 25.47 -7.28
C LEU A 67 -6.34 24.07 -7.86
N PRO A 68 -5.98 23.85 -9.14
CA PRO A 68 -6.03 22.53 -9.78
C PRO A 68 -4.94 21.58 -9.25
N PHE A 69 -3.74 22.10 -8.92
CA PHE A 69 -2.59 21.31 -8.41
C PHE A 69 -2.30 21.58 -6.95
N LYS A 70 -3.23 21.21 -6.06
CA LYS A 70 -3.20 21.51 -4.62
C LYS A 70 -1.88 21.14 -3.94
N LEU A 71 -1.32 19.98 -4.27
CA LEU A 71 -0.11 19.45 -3.64
C LEU A 71 1.16 20.15 -4.13
N LEU A 72 1.25 20.41 -5.43
CA LEU A 72 2.38 21.12 -6.04
C LEU A 72 2.46 22.57 -5.52
N CYS A 73 1.31 23.25 -5.43
CA CYS A 73 1.24 24.59 -4.86
C CYS A 73 1.64 24.62 -3.37
N LEU A 74 1.26 23.59 -2.58
CA LEU A 74 1.68 23.48 -1.19
C LEU A 74 3.20 23.34 -1.08
N VAL A 75 3.82 22.49 -1.91
CA VAL A 75 5.27 22.30 -1.92
C VAL A 75 5.98 23.60 -2.31
N LEU A 76 5.51 24.30 -3.36
CA LEU A 76 6.08 25.57 -3.78
C LEU A 76 5.98 26.64 -2.70
N ILE A 77 4.85 26.72 -2.00
CA ILE A 77 4.65 27.68 -0.90
C ILE A 77 5.56 27.32 0.28
N CYS A 78 5.73 26.03 0.60
CA CYS A 78 6.63 25.58 1.64
C CYS A 78 8.11 25.95 1.33
N LEU A 79 8.53 25.76 0.08
CA LEU A 79 9.86 26.18 -0.40
C LEU A 79 10.01 27.70 -0.35
N PHE A 80 8.97 28.45 -0.70
CA PHE A 80 9.00 29.90 -0.64
C PHE A 80 9.06 30.42 0.80
N ILE A 81 8.35 29.79 1.74
CA ILE A 81 8.45 30.10 3.18
C ILE A 81 9.86 29.81 3.70
N LEU A 82 10.45 28.68 3.32
CA LEU A 82 11.85 28.36 3.68
C LEU A 82 12.84 29.39 3.13
N TYR A 83 12.60 29.87 1.90
CA TYR A 83 13.39 30.94 1.31
C TYR A 83 13.25 32.27 2.06
N LEU A 84 12.03 32.66 2.48
CA LEU A 84 11.79 33.86 3.28
C LEU A 84 12.45 33.79 4.66
N LEU A 85 12.44 32.62 5.29
CA LEU A 85 13.06 32.41 6.60
C LEU A 85 14.59 32.49 6.58
N ARG A 86 15.21 32.42 5.41
CA ARG A 86 16.64 32.54 5.21
C ARG A 86 17.18 33.97 5.49
N TYR A 87 16.36 35.00 5.20
CA TYR A 87 16.75 36.39 5.35
C TYR A 87 15.94 37.05 6.47
N PRO A 88 16.60 37.67 7.47
CA PRO A 88 15.89 38.49 8.45
C PRO A 88 15.38 39.76 7.77
N ILE A 89 14.06 39.84 7.52
CA ILE A 89 13.45 40.96 6.77
C ILE A 89 13.43 42.23 7.62
N TYR A 90 13.23 42.14 8.94
CA TYR A 90 13.28 43.27 9.88
C TYR A 90 13.55 42.78 11.31
N GLY A 91 14.50 43.45 12.00
CA GLY A 91 14.79 43.24 13.42
C GLY A 91 15.80 42.10 13.71
N ASN A 92 16.26 42.04 14.97
CA ASN A 92 17.18 41.01 15.42
C ASN A 92 16.46 39.65 15.48
N PRO A 93 17.06 38.58 14.97
CA PRO A 93 16.47 37.25 15.03
C PRO A 93 16.37 36.78 16.49
N PHE A 94 15.19 36.40 16.91
CA PHE A 94 14.92 35.84 18.24
C PHE A 94 15.63 34.50 18.43
N THR A 95 15.70 33.69 17.39
CA THR A 95 16.43 32.40 17.36
C THR A 95 16.92 32.15 15.95
N SER A 96 18.14 31.70 15.81
CA SER A 96 18.69 31.22 14.55
C SER A 96 18.96 29.72 14.67
N VAL A 97 18.36 28.94 13.77
CA VAL A 97 18.59 27.50 13.66
C VAL A 97 19.29 27.23 12.35
N ASN A 98 20.43 26.60 12.40
CA ASN A 98 21.16 26.19 11.21
C ASN A 98 20.70 24.76 10.81
N LEU A 99 19.97 24.64 9.72
CA LEU A 99 19.68 23.34 9.14
C LEU A 99 20.87 22.91 8.28
N HIS A 100 21.49 21.83 8.67
CA HIS A 100 22.61 21.25 7.95
C HIS A 100 22.11 20.09 7.10
N ILE A 101 22.36 20.12 5.79
CA ILE A 101 22.18 18.99 4.91
C ILE A 101 23.52 18.28 4.80
N TYR A 102 23.52 17.02 5.21
CA TYR A 102 24.69 16.16 5.18
C TYR A 102 24.72 15.33 3.89
N GLU A 103 25.89 14.99 3.40
CA GLU A 103 26.10 14.11 2.26
C GLU A 103 25.44 12.74 2.49
N SER A 104 25.56 12.20 3.69
CA SER A 104 24.91 10.96 4.09
C SER A 104 23.39 11.00 3.97
N GLY A 105 22.77 12.16 4.27
CA GLY A 105 21.32 12.34 4.12
C GLY A 105 20.86 12.20 2.67
N ILE A 106 21.62 12.74 1.71
CA ILE A 106 21.34 12.61 0.27
C ILE A 106 21.49 11.17 -0.19
N VAL A 107 22.59 10.52 0.20
CA VAL A 107 22.86 9.12 -0.17
C VAL A 107 21.82 8.19 0.43
N HIS A 108 21.56 8.26 1.73
CA HIS A 108 20.56 7.43 2.38
C HIS A 108 19.14 7.71 1.89
N GLY A 109 18.81 8.99 1.63
CA GLY A 109 17.54 9.39 1.05
C GLY A 109 17.32 8.80 -0.34
N SER A 110 18.31 8.85 -1.21
CA SER A 110 18.23 8.27 -2.56
C SER A 110 18.09 6.74 -2.53
N PHE A 111 18.84 6.05 -1.66
CA PHE A 111 18.70 4.61 -1.47
C PHE A 111 17.32 4.22 -0.92
N LEU A 112 16.77 5.03 -0.01
CA LEU A 112 15.44 4.80 0.54
C LEU A 112 14.37 4.92 -0.55
N VAL A 113 14.43 5.98 -1.36
CA VAL A 113 13.50 6.18 -2.50
C VAL A 113 13.61 5.02 -3.49
N LEU A 114 14.84 4.63 -3.86
CA LEU A 114 15.07 3.51 -4.75
C LEU A 114 14.49 2.20 -4.19
N ARG A 115 14.71 1.93 -2.90
CA ARG A 115 14.16 0.74 -2.22
C ARG A 115 12.64 0.71 -2.28
N VAL A 116 11.99 1.81 -1.91
CA VAL A 116 10.53 1.93 -1.93
C VAL A 116 10.00 1.77 -3.36
N PHE A 117 10.65 2.40 -4.33
CA PHE A 117 10.30 2.30 -5.74
C PHE A 117 10.33 0.86 -6.26
N VAL A 118 11.41 0.12 -5.97
CA VAL A 118 11.56 -1.29 -6.37
C VAL A 118 10.50 -2.18 -5.72
N ILE A 119 10.23 -1.99 -4.42
CA ILE A 119 9.19 -2.77 -3.70
C ILE A 119 7.81 -2.53 -4.32
N ILE A 120 7.48 -1.28 -4.65
CA ILE A 120 6.19 -0.93 -5.25
C ILE A 120 6.08 -1.53 -6.66
N LEU A 121 7.13 -1.43 -7.46
CA LEU A 121 7.14 -2.04 -8.79
C LEU A 121 6.92 -3.55 -8.71
N ALA A 122 7.65 -4.23 -7.83
CA ALA A 122 7.51 -5.68 -7.65
C ALA A 122 6.10 -6.07 -7.16
N SER A 123 5.57 -5.34 -6.18
CA SER A 123 4.21 -5.58 -5.64
C SER A 123 3.13 -5.33 -6.70
N THR A 124 3.24 -4.24 -7.45
CA THR A 124 2.28 -3.92 -8.52
C THR A 124 2.37 -4.93 -9.66
N ALA A 125 3.58 -5.33 -10.03
CA ALA A 125 3.79 -6.38 -11.04
C ALA A 125 3.11 -7.69 -10.61
N LEU A 126 3.32 -8.13 -9.38
CA LEU A 126 2.68 -9.33 -8.83
C LEU A 126 1.14 -9.22 -8.88
N THR A 127 0.59 -8.10 -8.43
CA THR A 127 -0.87 -7.89 -8.36
C THR A 127 -1.52 -7.88 -9.74
N LEU A 128 -0.86 -7.31 -10.75
CA LEU A 128 -1.40 -7.21 -12.10
C LEU A 128 -1.19 -8.48 -12.95
N THR A 129 -0.17 -9.27 -12.64
CA THR A 129 0.15 -10.48 -13.41
C THR A 129 -0.49 -11.74 -12.86
N THR A 130 -0.69 -11.81 -11.53
CA THR A 130 -1.13 -13.04 -10.85
C THR A 130 -2.61 -12.98 -10.51
N LYS A 131 -3.35 -14.00 -10.92
CA LYS A 131 -4.76 -14.14 -10.49
C LYS A 131 -4.81 -14.59 -9.02
N PRO A 132 -5.79 -14.11 -8.22
CA PRO A 132 -5.93 -14.55 -6.83
C PRO A 132 -6.05 -16.06 -6.65
N THR A 133 -6.67 -16.75 -7.63
CA THR A 133 -6.78 -18.22 -7.64
C THR A 133 -5.43 -18.91 -7.83
N ASP A 134 -4.53 -18.35 -8.65
CA ASP A 134 -3.21 -18.92 -8.87
C ASP A 134 -2.32 -18.71 -7.64
N LEU A 135 -2.48 -17.56 -6.97
CA LEU A 135 -1.80 -17.29 -5.70
C LEU A 135 -2.20 -18.30 -4.62
N THR A 136 -3.49 -18.63 -4.49
CA THR A 136 -3.95 -19.64 -3.53
C THR A 136 -3.42 -21.04 -3.85
N ASN A 137 -3.38 -21.42 -5.13
CA ASN A 137 -2.78 -22.69 -5.55
C ASN A 137 -1.29 -22.75 -5.25
N ALA A 138 -0.57 -21.63 -5.42
CA ALA A 138 0.84 -21.53 -5.08
C ALA A 138 1.08 -21.67 -3.58
N ILE A 139 0.28 -21.00 -2.75
CA ILE A 139 0.33 -21.11 -1.28
C ILE A 139 0.07 -22.55 -0.85
N GLU A 140 -0.93 -23.20 -1.41
CA GLU A 140 -1.21 -24.62 -1.11
C GLU A 140 -0.01 -25.52 -1.47
N TRP A 141 0.62 -25.27 -2.62
CA TRP A 141 1.80 -26.04 -3.03
C TRP A 141 2.98 -25.84 -2.09
N ILE A 142 3.24 -24.59 -1.64
CA ILE A 142 4.30 -24.28 -0.67
C ILE A 142 3.99 -24.88 0.70
N LEU A 143 2.73 -24.90 1.12
CA LEU A 143 2.31 -25.45 2.40
C LEU A 143 2.19 -26.98 2.42
N LYS A 144 2.23 -27.65 1.27
CA LYS A 144 2.10 -29.09 1.16
C LYS A 144 3.07 -29.89 2.06
N PRO A 145 4.35 -29.51 2.25
CA PRO A 145 5.22 -30.21 3.19
C PRO A 145 4.73 -30.18 4.64
N LEU A 146 3.87 -29.20 5.03
CA LEU A 146 3.25 -29.13 6.36
C LEU A 146 2.22 -30.25 6.60
N GLU A 147 1.76 -30.93 5.56
CA GLU A 147 0.91 -32.13 5.69
C GLU A 147 1.61 -33.23 6.48
N LYS A 148 2.94 -33.26 6.45
CA LYS A 148 3.75 -34.19 7.28
C LYS A 148 3.59 -33.93 8.79
N ILE A 149 3.21 -32.71 9.17
CA ILE A 149 2.96 -32.29 10.58
C ILE A 149 1.46 -32.42 10.92
N LYS A 150 0.69 -33.21 10.13
CA LYS A 150 -0.76 -33.45 10.30
C LYS A 150 -1.66 -32.20 10.07
N ILE A 151 -1.16 -31.14 9.46
CA ILE A 151 -1.95 -29.97 9.07
C ILE A 151 -2.59 -30.27 7.71
N LYS A 152 -3.92 -30.29 7.64
CA LYS A 152 -4.67 -30.57 6.39
C LYS A 152 -4.70 -29.32 5.48
N THR A 153 -3.59 -29.02 4.83
CA THR A 153 -3.41 -27.82 3.98
C THR A 153 -4.38 -27.78 2.80
N SER A 154 -4.76 -28.95 2.29
CA SER A 154 -5.74 -29.09 1.20
C SER A 154 -7.12 -28.54 1.58
N ILE A 155 -7.58 -28.70 2.83
CA ILE A 155 -8.87 -28.16 3.29
C ILE A 155 -8.81 -26.63 3.35
N PHE A 156 -7.71 -26.07 3.89
CA PHE A 156 -7.51 -24.61 3.95
C PHE A 156 -7.49 -23.98 2.55
N ALA A 157 -6.77 -24.56 1.61
CA ALA A 157 -6.73 -24.07 0.24
C ALA A 157 -8.11 -24.09 -0.42
N MET A 158 -8.89 -25.13 -0.19
CA MET A 158 -10.25 -25.20 -0.69
C MET A 158 -11.15 -24.13 -0.06
N MET A 159 -11.09 -23.92 1.26
CA MET A 159 -11.85 -22.85 1.92
C MET A 159 -11.51 -21.47 1.34
N ILE A 160 -10.23 -21.17 1.14
CA ILE A 160 -9.78 -19.90 0.52
C ILE A 160 -10.30 -19.79 -0.92
N SER A 161 -10.23 -20.87 -1.70
CA SER A 161 -10.70 -20.89 -3.08
C SER A 161 -12.22 -20.63 -3.18
N ILE A 162 -13.01 -21.24 -2.27
CA ILE A 162 -14.44 -20.99 -2.15
C ILE A 162 -14.71 -19.54 -1.73
N ALA A 163 -13.99 -19.04 -0.73
CA ALA A 163 -14.13 -17.66 -0.26
C ALA A 163 -13.86 -16.65 -1.40
N LEU A 164 -12.76 -16.82 -2.15
CA LEU A 164 -12.42 -15.95 -3.28
C LEU A 164 -13.48 -15.97 -4.39
N ARG A 165 -14.13 -17.11 -4.60
CA ARG A 165 -15.24 -17.23 -5.56
C ARG A 165 -16.48 -16.50 -5.09
N PHE A 166 -16.78 -16.53 -3.79
CA PHE A 166 -17.97 -15.89 -3.22
C PHE A 166 -17.82 -14.38 -3.01
N ILE A 167 -16.60 -13.85 -2.87
CA ILE A 167 -16.38 -12.40 -2.70
C ILE A 167 -17.10 -11.56 -3.77
N PRO A 168 -16.92 -11.79 -5.10
CA PRO A 168 -17.62 -11.00 -6.11
C PRO A 168 -19.14 -11.17 -6.05
N THR A 169 -19.60 -12.36 -5.72
CA THR A 169 -21.04 -12.67 -5.64
C THR A 169 -21.69 -11.96 -4.46
N LEU A 170 -21.06 -12.03 -3.27
CA LEU A 170 -21.53 -11.32 -2.08
C LEU A 170 -21.46 -9.79 -2.26
N PHE A 171 -20.43 -9.28 -2.94
CA PHE A 171 -20.34 -7.87 -3.28
C PHE A 171 -21.51 -7.39 -4.15
N ASN A 172 -21.88 -8.17 -5.17
CA ASN A 172 -23.02 -7.85 -6.02
C ASN A 172 -24.34 -7.90 -5.25
N GLU A 173 -24.50 -8.83 -4.31
CA GLU A 173 -25.68 -8.90 -3.47
C GLU A 173 -25.76 -7.77 -2.45
N THR A 174 -24.62 -7.44 -1.84
CA THR A 174 -24.51 -6.27 -0.97
C THR A 174 -24.97 -5.00 -1.69
N ASN A 175 -24.54 -4.80 -2.93
CA ASN A 175 -24.98 -3.66 -3.74
C ASN A 175 -26.49 -3.68 -4.03
N LYS A 176 -27.09 -4.86 -4.23
CA LYS A 176 -28.56 -4.97 -4.40
C LYS A 176 -29.29 -4.62 -3.11
N ILE A 177 -28.84 -5.14 -1.96
CA ILE A 177 -29.41 -4.84 -0.65
C ILE A 177 -29.28 -3.35 -0.35
N LEU A 178 -28.13 -2.76 -0.63
CA LEU A 178 -27.84 -1.34 -0.41
C LEU A 178 -28.82 -0.47 -1.21
N LYS A 179 -29.02 -0.78 -2.50
CA LYS A 179 -30.02 -0.09 -3.35
C LYS A 179 -31.44 -0.26 -2.83
N ALA A 180 -31.81 -1.46 -2.38
CA ALA A 180 -33.13 -1.73 -1.82
C ALA A 180 -33.37 -0.96 -0.50
N GLN A 181 -32.36 -0.84 0.37
CA GLN A 181 -32.45 -0.07 1.60
C GLN A 181 -32.51 1.45 1.31
N ALA A 182 -31.74 1.92 0.33
CA ALA A 182 -31.81 3.32 -0.12
C ALA A 182 -33.20 3.66 -0.65
N SER A 183 -33.86 2.77 -1.39
CA SER A 183 -35.25 2.95 -1.87
C SER A 183 -36.28 2.97 -0.72
N ARG A 184 -35.92 2.43 0.46
CA ARG A 184 -36.75 2.49 1.69
C ARG A 184 -36.45 3.74 2.53
N GLY A 185 -35.65 4.69 2.01
CA GLY A 185 -35.32 5.94 2.67
C GLY A 185 -34.16 5.87 3.64
N VAL A 186 -33.35 4.80 3.59
CA VAL A 186 -32.13 4.72 4.40
C VAL A 186 -31.01 5.48 3.68
N ASP A 187 -30.54 6.58 4.28
CA ASP A 187 -29.40 7.33 3.78
C ASP A 187 -28.13 6.97 4.57
N PHE A 188 -27.19 6.29 3.91
CA PHE A 188 -25.95 5.82 4.54
C PHE A 188 -24.91 6.91 4.79
N ASN A 189 -25.08 8.09 4.22
CA ASN A 189 -24.14 9.20 4.32
C ASN A 189 -24.55 10.25 5.35
N GLU A 190 -25.83 10.27 5.77
CA GLU A 190 -26.37 11.25 6.70
C GLU A 190 -26.75 10.60 8.04
N GLY A 191 -26.77 11.42 9.10
CA GLY A 191 -27.21 11.02 10.43
C GLY A 191 -26.10 11.02 11.49
N LYS A 192 -26.53 10.94 12.76
CA LYS A 192 -25.64 10.81 13.92
C LYS A 192 -25.00 9.42 13.93
N PHE A 193 -23.86 9.27 14.57
CA PHE A 193 -23.10 8.02 14.66
C PHE A 193 -23.95 6.79 15.05
N ARG A 194 -24.92 6.96 15.95
CA ARG A 194 -25.88 5.89 16.33
C ARG A 194 -26.81 5.49 15.19
N GLU A 195 -27.23 6.43 14.36
CA GLU A 195 -28.09 6.18 13.20
C GLU A 195 -27.32 5.46 12.11
N GLN A 196 -26.07 5.87 11.86
CA GLN A 196 -25.16 5.19 10.91
C GLN A 196 -24.94 3.72 11.32
N ILE A 197 -24.71 3.44 12.61
CA ILE A 197 -24.60 2.05 13.09
C ILE A 197 -25.90 1.26 12.79
N LYS A 198 -27.06 1.84 13.08
CA LYS A 198 -28.36 1.18 12.82
C LYS A 198 -28.57 0.90 11.33
N GLN A 199 -28.16 1.82 10.46
CA GLN A 199 -28.19 1.66 9.00
C GLN A 199 -27.25 0.55 8.54
N ILE A 200 -26.02 0.47 9.07
CA ILE A 200 -25.05 -0.60 8.77
C ILE A 200 -25.60 -1.96 9.22
N VAL A 201 -26.21 -2.05 10.41
CA VAL A 201 -26.82 -3.29 10.91
C VAL A 201 -27.97 -3.75 9.99
N SER A 202 -28.79 -2.82 9.48
CA SER A 202 -29.87 -3.14 8.54
C SER A 202 -29.37 -3.74 7.22
N LEU A 203 -28.12 -3.49 6.85
CA LEU A 203 -27.44 -4.08 5.69
C LEU A 203 -26.78 -5.43 6.06
N LEU A 204 -26.13 -5.50 7.23
CA LEU A 204 -25.38 -6.68 7.66
C LEU A 204 -26.26 -7.88 7.95
N VAL A 205 -27.42 -7.68 8.59
CA VAL A 205 -28.31 -8.80 8.98
C VAL A 205 -28.83 -9.57 7.78
N PRO A 206 -29.42 -8.95 6.74
CA PRO A 206 -29.85 -9.67 5.53
C PRO A 206 -28.67 -10.34 4.82
N MET A 207 -27.51 -9.67 4.74
CA MET A 207 -26.34 -10.21 4.09
C MET A 207 -25.82 -11.47 4.81
N PHE A 208 -25.83 -11.47 6.15
CA PHE A 208 -25.41 -12.61 6.95
C PHE A 208 -26.35 -13.81 6.75
N VAL A 209 -27.67 -13.59 6.76
CA VAL A 209 -28.67 -14.63 6.51
C VAL A 209 -28.50 -15.26 5.11
N ILE A 210 -28.30 -14.43 4.08
CA ILE A 210 -28.05 -14.92 2.71
C ILE A 210 -26.75 -15.73 2.66
N SER A 211 -25.70 -15.28 3.35
CA SER A 211 -24.41 -15.98 3.37
C SER A 211 -24.49 -17.35 4.03
N ILE A 212 -25.27 -17.47 5.14
CA ILE A 212 -25.51 -18.77 5.80
C ILE A 212 -26.28 -19.71 4.87
N LYS A 213 -27.38 -19.25 4.27
CA LYS A 213 -28.16 -20.09 3.32
C LYS A 213 -27.29 -20.60 2.17
N ARG A 214 -26.43 -19.75 1.62
CA ARG A 214 -25.48 -20.17 0.58
C ARG A 214 -24.47 -21.20 1.06
N ALA A 215 -24.01 -21.07 2.30
CA ALA A 215 -23.11 -22.06 2.88
C ALA A 215 -23.80 -23.42 3.05
N GLU A 216 -25.07 -23.43 3.48
CA GLU A 216 -25.91 -24.62 3.56
C GLU A 216 -26.12 -25.24 2.17
N ASP A 217 -26.57 -24.46 1.19
CA ASP A 217 -26.78 -24.94 -0.19
C ASP A 217 -25.52 -25.52 -0.79
N LEU A 218 -24.35 -24.90 -0.49
CA LEU A 218 -23.04 -25.39 -0.95
C LEU A 218 -22.66 -26.69 -0.26
N ALA A 219 -22.91 -26.80 1.06
CA ALA A 219 -22.61 -28.01 1.83
C ALA A 219 -23.43 -29.19 1.30
N ASP A 220 -24.75 -29.01 1.11
CA ASP A 220 -25.66 -30.01 0.56
C ASP A 220 -25.24 -30.45 -0.86
N ALA A 221 -24.89 -29.47 -1.71
CA ALA A 221 -24.40 -29.77 -3.06
C ALA A 221 -23.06 -30.52 -3.06
N MET A 222 -22.20 -30.27 -2.09
CA MET A 222 -20.92 -30.98 -1.93
C MET A 222 -21.17 -32.40 -1.43
N GLU A 223 -22.06 -32.58 -0.46
CA GLU A 223 -22.43 -33.88 0.08
C GLU A 223 -23.06 -34.75 -0.99
N ALA A 224 -24.02 -34.21 -1.74
CA ALA A 224 -24.65 -34.89 -2.88
C ALA A 224 -23.66 -35.33 -3.97
N ARG A 225 -22.53 -34.65 -4.09
CA ARG A 225 -21.40 -35.02 -5.01
C ARG A 225 -20.38 -35.94 -4.37
N GLY A 226 -20.68 -36.52 -3.18
CA GLY A 226 -19.77 -37.42 -2.49
C GLY A 226 -18.51 -36.78 -1.93
N TYR A 227 -18.61 -35.53 -1.50
CA TYR A 227 -17.47 -34.85 -0.89
C TYR A 227 -17.11 -35.48 0.45
N ILE A 228 -15.87 -35.98 0.58
CA ILE A 228 -15.32 -36.49 1.84
C ILE A 228 -14.19 -35.55 2.27
N PRO A 229 -14.29 -34.88 3.47
CA PRO A 229 -13.26 -34.00 3.96
C PRO A 229 -11.94 -34.74 4.20
N GLY A 230 -10.84 -34.25 3.63
CA GLY A 230 -9.50 -34.82 3.81
C GLY A 230 -9.16 -36.01 2.92
N ALA A 231 -10.05 -36.45 2.04
CA ALA A 231 -9.71 -37.46 1.04
C ALA A 231 -8.72 -36.93 0.00
N VAL A 232 -7.82 -37.79 -0.46
CA VAL A 232 -6.86 -37.45 -1.54
C VAL A 232 -7.62 -37.15 -2.84
N ARG A 233 -7.35 -35.97 -3.42
CA ARG A 233 -8.06 -35.50 -4.63
C ARG A 233 -7.13 -35.17 -5.76
N THR A 234 -7.65 -35.35 -6.95
CA THR A 234 -7.03 -34.86 -8.18
C THR A 234 -7.34 -33.37 -8.38
N LYS A 235 -6.36 -32.61 -8.84
CA LYS A 235 -6.52 -31.19 -9.18
C LYS A 235 -6.74 -31.02 -10.66
N LEU A 236 -7.70 -30.17 -11.03
CA LEU A 236 -7.94 -29.81 -12.43
C LEU A 236 -6.75 -28.99 -12.99
N VAL A 237 -6.28 -28.03 -12.21
CA VAL A 237 -5.13 -27.19 -12.55
C VAL A 237 -3.95 -27.63 -11.67
N LYS A 238 -2.95 -28.22 -12.30
CA LYS A 238 -1.69 -28.58 -11.64
C LYS A 238 -0.66 -27.52 -11.96
N MET A 239 -0.07 -26.93 -10.93
CA MET A 239 1.10 -26.04 -11.12
C MET A 239 2.29 -26.89 -11.57
N LYS A 240 2.92 -26.50 -12.67
CA LYS A 240 4.14 -27.10 -13.19
C LYS A 240 5.20 -26.01 -13.20
N CYS A 241 6.34 -26.28 -12.59
CA CYS A 241 7.50 -25.41 -12.70
C CYS A 241 8.11 -25.58 -14.11
N HIS A 242 8.33 -24.48 -14.78
CA HIS A 242 9.05 -24.44 -16.03
C HIS A 242 10.56 -24.30 -15.78
N LEU A 243 11.38 -24.65 -16.75
CA LEU A 243 12.84 -24.54 -16.64
C LEU A 243 13.28 -23.09 -16.35
N LEU A 244 12.55 -22.11 -16.86
CA LEU A 244 12.76 -20.68 -16.56
C LEU A 244 12.58 -20.35 -15.08
N ASP A 245 11.65 -21.00 -14.38
CA ASP A 245 11.40 -20.74 -12.95
C ASP A 245 12.60 -21.16 -12.10
N TYR A 246 13.23 -22.29 -12.46
CA TYR A 246 14.45 -22.77 -11.80
C TYR A 246 15.65 -21.85 -12.08
N VAL A 247 15.78 -21.34 -13.31
CA VAL A 247 16.83 -20.37 -13.65
C VAL A 247 16.68 -19.09 -12.87
N VAL A 248 15.46 -18.53 -12.79
CA VAL A 248 15.17 -17.32 -12.03
C VAL A 248 15.45 -17.56 -10.54
N LEU A 249 14.99 -18.70 -9.99
CA LEU A 249 15.24 -19.04 -8.59
C LEU A 249 16.74 -19.15 -8.30
N PHE A 250 17.51 -19.79 -9.19
CA PHE A 250 18.97 -19.91 -9.06
C PHE A 250 19.65 -18.54 -9.08
N VAL A 251 19.28 -17.66 -10.01
CA VAL A 251 19.83 -16.29 -10.09
C VAL A 251 19.53 -15.51 -8.82
N VAL A 252 18.27 -15.53 -8.33
CA VAL A 252 17.89 -14.83 -7.11
C VAL A 252 18.64 -15.36 -5.89
N LEU A 253 18.80 -16.69 -5.78
CA LEU A 253 19.53 -17.33 -4.68
C LEU A 253 21.02 -16.96 -4.72
N THR A 254 21.63 -16.95 -5.91
CA THR A 254 23.04 -16.57 -6.09
C THR A 254 23.25 -15.11 -5.70
N LEU A 255 22.38 -14.19 -6.15
CA LEU A 255 22.43 -12.78 -5.76
C LEU A 255 22.25 -12.61 -4.25
N PHE A 256 21.35 -13.35 -3.64
CA PHE A 256 21.12 -13.29 -2.20
C PHE A 256 22.35 -13.74 -1.40
N ILE A 257 22.98 -14.84 -1.82
CA ILE A 257 24.22 -15.35 -1.21
C ILE A 257 25.36 -14.33 -1.38
N LEU A 258 25.52 -13.75 -2.58
CA LEU A 258 26.53 -12.70 -2.82
C LEU A 258 26.31 -11.48 -1.94
N LEU A 259 25.06 -11.04 -1.74
CA LEU A 259 24.73 -9.94 -0.84
C LEU A 259 25.07 -10.23 0.61
N ILE A 260 24.79 -11.47 1.08
CA ILE A 260 25.15 -11.87 2.46
C ILE A 260 26.67 -11.90 2.63
N LEU A 261 27.39 -12.53 1.67
CA LEU A 261 28.85 -12.60 1.73
C LEU A 261 29.50 -11.22 1.66
N GLY A 262 28.99 -10.33 0.80
CA GLY A 262 29.44 -8.95 0.71
C GLY A 262 29.22 -8.18 1.99
N ARG A 263 28.11 -8.41 2.67
CA ARG A 263 27.80 -7.78 3.95
C ARG A 263 28.67 -8.33 5.10
N CYS A 264 28.88 -9.64 5.13
CA CYS A 264 29.77 -10.27 6.12
C CYS A 264 31.24 -9.89 5.89
N GLY A 265 31.69 -9.79 4.63
CA GLY A 265 33.07 -9.39 4.29
C GLY A 265 33.36 -7.91 4.57
N LEU A 266 32.38 -7.00 4.45
CA LEU A 266 32.55 -5.57 4.77
C LEU A 266 32.61 -5.27 6.28
N TYR A 267 32.14 -6.17 7.12
CA TYR A 267 32.24 -6.04 8.59
C TYR A 267 33.46 -6.80 9.18
N ALA A 268 34.22 -7.50 8.33
CA ALA A 268 35.44 -8.21 8.73
C ALA A 268 36.73 -7.44 8.40
N LEU A 269 36.63 -6.26 7.80
CA LEU A 269 37.69 -5.26 7.57
C LEU A 269 37.36 -3.98 8.34
#